data_5ecc16fd791f29e4a04df3f919dec8e3
#
_entry.id   5ecc16fd791f29e4a04df3f919dec8e3
#
_cell.length_a   1.000
_cell.length_b   1.000
_cell.length_c   1.000
_cell.angle_alpha   90.00
_cell.angle_beta   90.00
_cell.angle_gamma   90.00
#
_symmetry.space_group_name_H-M   'P 1'
#
loop_
_entity.id
_entity.type
_entity.pdbx_description
1 polymer ?
#
loop_
_entity_poly.entity_id
_entity_poly.type
_entity_poly.pdbx_seq_one_letter_code
_entity_poly.pdbx_strand_id
1 'polypeptide(L)'
;MDVDLNLTSKEVTGKNAPVGAALAVQKVQPSGTLAYRFLKRLFDFVFSLCVSVVLVIPVAIVCAFICLESPGNPLYAQERVGKGGKTIKIRKLRSMVADAGNVQKYLSSEQLHQWEVERKVDDDPRITKVGQFIRKCSIDEVPQFLNVLNGDLSVIGPRPITRDELEQHFSDEEKAELLSVQPGITGLWQATDRNAATFESGLRQKIELHYVHNRCFRMDWKCFTGTFGAMFGKKRTGR
;
A
#
# COMPACT_ATOMS: atom_id res chain seq x y z
N MET A 1 20.70 -10.55 -6.40
CA MET A 1 21.22 -9.17 -6.32
C MET A 1 20.96 -8.74 -4.89
N ASP A 2 21.94 -9.07 -4.06
CA ASP A 2 21.83 -8.98 -2.60
C ASP A 2 21.86 -7.51 -2.16
N VAL A 3 20.88 -7.15 -1.36
CA VAL A 3 20.88 -5.88 -0.63
C VAL A 3 21.58 -6.18 0.69
N ASP A 4 22.85 -5.76 0.83
CA ASP A 4 23.58 -5.83 2.10
C ASP A 4 22.83 -5.02 3.16
N LEU A 5 22.04 -5.72 3.97
CA LEU A 5 21.39 -5.21 5.17
C LEU A 5 22.34 -5.40 6.37
N ASN A 6 23.45 -4.66 6.41
CA ASN A 6 24.29 -4.59 7.60
C ASN A 6 23.57 -3.74 8.66
N LEU A 7 22.72 -4.39 9.46
CA LEU A 7 22.03 -3.81 10.60
C LEU A 7 22.82 -4.10 11.87
N THR A 8 23.66 -3.14 12.28
CA THR A 8 24.24 -3.13 13.63
C THR A 8 23.15 -2.85 14.67
N SER A 9 22.85 -3.86 15.47
CA SER A 9 21.97 -3.76 16.64
C SER A 9 22.61 -2.87 17.70
N LYS A 10 22.02 -1.71 18.00
CA LYS A 10 22.22 -1.00 19.26
C LYS A 10 21.03 -1.30 20.16
N GLU A 11 21.29 -2.07 21.21
CA GLU A 11 20.39 -2.25 22.35
C GLU A 11 20.13 -0.90 23.02
N VAL A 12 18.88 -0.57 23.26
CA VAL A 12 18.48 0.48 24.19
C VAL A 12 17.47 -0.10 25.18
N THR A 13 17.97 -0.39 26.37
CA THR A 13 17.17 -0.59 27.58
C THR A 13 16.80 0.76 28.15
N GLY A 14 15.50 1.03 28.40
CA GLY A 14 15.07 2.29 29.03
C GLY A 14 13.63 2.29 29.53
N LYS A 15 13.51 2.14 30.79
CA LYS A 15 12.48 2.28 31.84
C LYS A 15 11.24 3.17 31.55
N ASN A 16 10.11 2.65 32.05
CA ASN A 16 8.80 3.22 32.39
C ASN A 16 8.71 4.76 32.50
N ALA A 17 7.80 5.35 31.74
CA ALA A 17 7.29 6.71 31.93
C ALA A 17 5.74 6.70 32.01
N PRO A 18 5.09 7.63 32.72
CA PRO A 18 3.70 7.56 33.15
C PRO A 18 2.70 7.85 32.05
N VAL A 19 1.57 7.14 32.12
CA VAL A 19 0.36 7.31 31.30
C VAL A 19 -0.23 8.71 31.56
N GLY A 20 -0.27 9.57 30.54
CA GLY A 20 -1.01 10.83 30.62
C GLY A 20 -0.40 12.08 30.01
N ALA A 21 0.61 11.98 29.15
CA ALA A 21 1.10 13.11 28.39
C ALA A 21 0.53 13.09 26.96
N ALA A 22 -0.20 14.12 26.58
CA ALA A 22 -0.59 14.38 25.20
C ALA A 22 0.67 14.27 24.33
N LEU A 23 0.69 13.31 23.39
CA LEU A 23 1.80 13.07 22.46
C LEU A 23 2.11 14.39 21.72
N ALA A 24 3.13 15.09 22.19
CA ALA A 24 3.81 16.08 21.39
C ALA A 24 4.45 15.30 20.23
N VAL A 25 3.77 15.24 19.08
CA VAL A 25 4.31 14.68 17.84
C VAL A 25 5.61 15.44 17.59
N GLN A 26 6.74 14.85 17.96
CA GLN A 26 8.04 15.35 17.54
C GLN A 26 7.94 15.46 16.01
N LYS A 27 8.09 16.68 15.49
CA LYS A 27 8.11 16.91 14.04
C LYS A 27 9.33 16.21 13.47
N VAL A 28 9.19 14.93 13.15
CA VAL A 28 10.19 14.20 12.39
C VAL A 28 10.35 14.94 11.06
N GLN A 29 11.54 15.50 10.85
CA GLN A 29 11.86 16.19 9.60
C GLN A 29 11.83 15.13 8.48
N PRO A 30 10.95 15.29 7.49
CA PRO A 30 10.90 14.31 6.42
C PRO A 30 12.24 14.30 5.68
N SER A 31 12.85 13.13 5.50
CA SER A 31 14.09 12.96 4.74
C SER A 31 13.96 13.50 3.31
N GLY A 32 15.06 13.89 2.71
CA GLY A 32 15.13 14.46 1.36
C GLY A 32 15.07 16.00 1.32
N THR A 33 15.86 16.56 0.40
CA THR A 33 15.97 18.02 0.19
C THR A 33 14.63 18.61 -0.29
N LEU A 34 14.45 19.92 -0.12
CA LEU A 34 13.27 20.63 -0.64
C LEU A 34 13.14 20.43 -2.16
N ALA A 35 14.26 20.49 -2.90
CA ALA A 35 14.29 20.26 -4.34
C ALA A 35 13.79 18.85 -4.71
N TYR A 36 14.26 17.82 -3.99
CA TYR A 36 13.77 16.45 -4.19
C TYR A 36 12.26 16.35 -3.96
N ARG A 37 11.76 16.93 -2.88
CA ARG A 37 10.32 16.88 -2.53
C ARG A 37 9.46 17.57 -3.58
N PHE A 38 9.91 18.72 -4.09
CA PHE A 38 9.21 19.46 -5.15
C PHE A 38 9.20 18.67 -6.47
N LEU A 39 10.36 18.22 -6.93
CA LEU A 39 10.48 17.46 -8.20
C LEU A 39 9.75 16.12 -8.12
N LYS A 40 9.80 15.44 -6.97
CA LYS A 40 9.02 14.23 -6.76
C LYS A 40 7.52 14.49 -6.87
N ARG A 41 7.01 15.57 -6.26
CA ARG A 41 5.59 15.91 -6.35
C ARG A 41 5.18 16.29 -7.78
N LEU A 42 6.04 17.00 -8.49
CA LEU A 42 5.82 17.32 -9.90
C LEU A 42 5.75 16.05 -10.76
N PHE A 43 6.69 15.12 -10.56
CA PHE A 43 6.67 13.80 -11.21
C PHE A 43 5.38 13.04 -10.87
N ASP A 44 5.02 12.93 -9.59
CA ASP A 44 3.81 12.26 -9.13
C ASP A 44 2.57 12.81 -9.86
N PHE A 45 2.43 14.13 -9.94
CA PHE A 45 1.30 14.78 -10.58
C PHE A 45 1.26 14.53 -12.09
N VAL A 46 2.36 14.82 -12.80
CA VAL A 46 2.43 14.67 -14.26
C VAL A 46 2.25 13.22 -14.68
N PHE A 47 2.95 12.30 -14.02
CA PHE A 47 2.85 10.87 -14.31
C PHE A 47 1.42 10.35 -14.07
N SER A 48 0.81 10.68 -12.92
CA SER A 48 -0.55 10.25 -12.60
C SER A 48 -1.60 10.84 -13.54
N LEU A 49 -1.41 12.09 -13.99
CA LEU A 49 -2.29 12.71 -14.96
C LEU A 49 -2.21 11.98 -16.30
N CYS A 50 -1.01 11.71 -16.80
CA CYS A 50 -0.80 10.98 -18.06
C CYS A 50 -1.43 9.58 -17.97
N VAL A 51 -1.16 8.82 -16.90
CA VAL A 51 -1.74 7.48 -16.71
C VAL A 51 -3.26 7.55 -16.63
N SER A 52 -3.83 8.51 -15.90
CA SER A 52 -5.28 8.65 -15.77
C SER A 52 -5.95 8.96 -17.11
N VAL A 53 -5.36 9.86 -17.92
CA VAL A 53 -5.90 10.20 -19.25
C VAL A 53 -5.82 9.01 -20.20
N VAL A 54 -4.68 8.32 -20.25
CA VAL A 54 -4.48 7.17 -21.15
C VAL A 54 -5.37 5.99 -20.78
N LEU A 55 -5.54 5.73 -19.49
CA LEU A 55 -6.27 4.57 -19.00
C LEU A 55 -7.76 4.80 -18.74
N VAL A 56 -8.29 6.02 -18.94
CA VAL A 56 -9.72 6.30 -18.68
C VAL A 56 -10.65 5.39 -19.48
N ILE A 57 -10.40 5.20 -20.78
CA ILE A 57 -11.21 4.34 -21.65
C ILE A 57 -11.05 2.86 -21.28
N PRO A 58 -9.84 2.28 -21.18
CA PRO A 58 -9.67 0.92 -20.68
C PRO A 58 -10.34 0.65 -19.32
N VAL A 59 -10.20 1.57 -18.37
CA VAL A 59 -10.83 1.44 -17.04
C VAL A 59 -12.36 1.49 -17.14
N ALA A 60 -12.94 2.36 -17.99
CA ALA A 60 -14.38 2.41 -18.21
C ALA A 60 -14.92 1.09 -18.78
N ILE A 61 -14.20 0.48 -19.72
CA ILE A 61 -14.55 -0.85 -20.26
C ILE A 61 -14.51 -1.92 -19.16
N VAL A 62 -13.46 -1.94 -18.36
CA VAL A 62 -13.36 -2.88 -17.21
C VAL A 62 -14.49 -2.64 -16.21
N CYS A 63 -14.85 -1.39 -15.91
CA CYS A 63 -16.00 -1.06 -15.05
C CYS A 63 -17.31 -1.63 -15.59
N ALA A 64 -17.54 -1.57 -16.91
CA ALA A 64 -18.69 -2.17 -17.52
C ALA A 64 -18.75 -3.69 -17.31
N PHE A 65 -17.62 -4.42 -17.52
CA PHE A 65 -17.54 -5.85 -17.24
C PHE A 65 -17.77 -6.19 -15.77
N ILE A 66 -17.24 -5.39 -14.83
CA ILE A 66 -17.50 -5.57 -13.39
C ILE A 66 -19.00 -5.44 -13.08
N CYS A 67 -19.67 -4.45 -13.66
CA CYS A 67 -21.11 -4.24 -13.45
C CYS A 67 -21.97 -5.35 -14.09
N LEU A 68 -21.54 -5.89 -15.23
CA LEU A 68 -22.25 -6.99 -15.91
C LEU A 68 -22.13 -8.31 -15.11
N GLU A 69 -20.95 -8.59 -14.54
CA GLU A 69 -20.76 -9.82 -13.76
C GLU A 69 -21.38 -9.74 -12.36
N SER A 70 -21.31 -8.56 -11.73
CA SER A 70 -21.87 -8.32 -10.39
C SER A 70 -22.48 -6.92 -10.34
N PRO A 71 -23.80 -6.77 -10.36
CA PRO A 71 -24.47 -5.47 -10.32
C PRO A 71 -24.05 -4.63 -9.11
N GLY A 72 -23.86 -3.32 -9.32
CA GLY A 72 -23.47 -2.37 -8.28
C GLY A 72 -22.29 -1.48 -8.68
N ASN A 73 -21.80 -0.63 -7.76
CA ASN A 73 -20.73 0.32 -8.04
C ASN A 73 -19.42 -0.44 -8.39
N PRO A 74 -18.81 -0.20 -9.58
CA PRO A 74 -17.55 -0.82 -9.96
C PRO A 74 -16.35 -0.28 -9.20
N LEU A 75 -16.48 0.84 -8.49
CA LEU A 75 -15.44 1.44 -7.66
C LEU A 75 -15.66 1.08 -6.19
N TYR A 76 -14.57 0.73 -5.54
CA TYR A 76 -14.49 0.47 -4.12
C TYR A 76 -13.48 1.42 -3.47
N ALA A 77 -13.77 1.88 -2.28
CA ALA A 77 -12.88 2.73 -1.51
C ALA A 77 -12.55 2.07 -0.17
N GLN A 78 -11.26 1.98 0.14
CA GLN A 78 -10.76 1.40 1.38
C GLN A 78 -10.06 2.47 2.22
N GLU A 79 -10.41 2.55 3.49
CA GLU A 79 -9.77 3.48 4.41
C GLU A 79 -8.36 3.00 4.78
N ARG A 80 -7.42 3.92 4.75
CA ARG A 80 -6.01 3.74 5.10
C ARG A 80 -5.50 4.95 5.86
N VAL A 81 -4.34 4.79 6.50
CA VAL A 81 -3.65 5.91 7.15
C VAL A 81 -2.73 6.58 6.14
N GLY A 82 -2.91 7.88 5.96
CA GLY A 82 -2.09 8.74 5.13
C GLY A 82 -1.09 9.55 5.95
N LYS A 83 -0.38 10.44 5.26
CA LYS A 83 0.60 11.33 5.88
C LYS A 83 -0.01 12.14 7.03
N GLY A 84 0.74 12.22 8.15
CA GLY A 84 0.32 12.92 9.36
C GLY A 84 -0.83 12.24 10.11
N GLY A 85 -1.06 10.93 9.86
CA GLY A 85 -2.09 10.15 10.53
C GLY A 85 -3.52 10.38 10.01
N LYS A 86 -3.69 11.14 8.92
CA LYS A 86 -4.99 11.40 8.32
C LYS A 86 -5.59 10.14 7.72
N THR A 87 -6.89 9.90 7.91
CA THR A 87 -7.59 8.84 7.19
C THR A 87 -7.77 9.25 5.74
N ILE A 88 -7.32 8.40 4.81
CA ILE A 88 -7.50 8.57 3.37
C ILE A 88 -8.31 7.43 2.80
N LYS A 89 -9.07 7.68 1.73
CA LYS A 89 -9.86 6.67 1.03
C LYS A 89 -9.17 6.28 -0.27
N ILE A 90 -8.56 5.09 -0.28
CA ILE A 90 -7.87 4.56 -1.45
C ILE A 90 -8.87 3.94 -2.40
N ARG A 91 -8.89 4.45 -3.64
CA ARG A 91 -9.80 4.01 -4.69
C ARG A 91 -9.25 2.78 -5.40
N LYS A 92 -10.12 1.78 -5.60
CA LYS A 92 -9.82 0.56 -6.36
C LYS A 92 -11.00 0.17 -7.25
N LEU A 93 -10.75 -0.64 -8.26
CA LEU A 93 -11.84 -1.34 -8.93
C LEU A 93 -12.32 -2.49 -8.06
N ARG A 94 -13.62 -2.71 -8.06
CA ARG A 94 -14.23 -3.80 -7.31
C ARG A 94 -13.93 -5.14 -7.97
N SER A 95 -13.23 -5.99 -7.25
CA SER A 95 -12.82 -7.32 -7.69
C SER A 95 -13.59 -8.46 -7.02
N MET A 96 -14.56 -8.11 -6.18
CA MET A 96 -15.43 -9.06 -5.47
C MET A 96 -16.89 -8.75 -5.77
N VAL A 97 -17.79 -9.70 -5.44
CA VAL A 97 -19.23 -9.48 -5.48
C VAL A 97 -19.63 -8.27 -4.65
N ALA A 98 -20.78 -7.65 -5.01
CA ALA A 98 -21.20 -6.38 -4.39
C ALA A 98 -21.44 -6.48 -2.89
N ASP A 99 -21.88 -7.63 -2.41
CA ASP A 99 -22.14 -7.95 -1.00
C ASP A 99 -21.04 -8.78 -0.34
N ALA A 100 -19.78 -8.68 -0.81
CA ALA A 100 -18.64 -9.44 -0.29
C ALA A 100 -18.39 -9.23 1.22
N GLY A 101 -18.93 -8.17 1.82
CA GLY A 101 -18.90 -7.95 3.27
C GLY A 101 -19.69 -8.98 4.07
N ASN A 102 -20.68 -9.65 3.45
CA ASN A 102 -21.40 -10.75 4.08
C ASN A 102 -20.59 -12.05 3.97
N VAL A 103 -19.53 -12.13 4.78
CA VAL A 103 -18.56 -13.25 4.74
C VAL A 103 -19.22 -14.60 5.00
N GLN A 104 -20.21 -14.64 5.91
CA GLN A 104 -20.92 -15.88 6.28
C GLN A 104 -21.72 -16.50 5.13
N LYS A 105 -22.11 -15.69 4.13
CA LYS A 105 -22.84 -16.15 2.95
C LYS A 105 -21.95 -16.94 1.97
N TYR A 106 -20.66 -16.65 1.95
CA TYR A 106 -19.75 -17.10 0.91
C TYR A 106 -18.66 -18.05 1.39
N LEU A 107 -18.21 -17.89 2.63
CA LEU A 107 -17.05 -18.60 3.17
C LEU A 107 -17.48 -19.88 3.89
N SER A 108 -16.71 -20.95 3.72
CA SER A 108 -16.83 -22.16 4.56
C SER A 108 -16.37 -21.86 5.99
N SER A 109 -16.66 -22.76 6.94
CA SER A 109 -16.23 -22.62 8.33
C SER A 109 -14.71 -22.47 8.47
N GLU A 110 -13.93 -23.21 7.67
CA GLU A 110 -12.47 -23.11 7.64
C GLU A 110 -12.00 -21.77 7.07
N GLN A 111 -12.63 -21.31 5.99
CA GLN A 111 -12.34 -20.02 5.36
C GLN A 111 -12.76 -18.84 6.27
N LEU A 112 -13.83 -18.99 7.06
CA LEU A 112 -14.22 -17.99 8.05
C LEU A 112 -13.15 -17.85 9.14
N HIS A 113 -12.65 -18.98 9.66
CA HIS A 113 -11.57 -18.96 10.64
C HIS A 113 -10.30 -18.32 10.06
N GLN A 114 -9.92 -18.68 8.82
CA GLN A 114 -8.78 -18.05 8.14
C GLN A 114 -8.99 -16.52 7.97
N TRP A 115 -10.21 -16.10 7.59
CA TRP A 115 -10.53 -14.68 7.43
C TRP A 115 -10.51 -13.91 8.76
N GLU A 116 -10.92 -14.52 9.87
CA GLU A 116 -10.87 -13.89 11.18
C GLU A 116 -9.44 -13.60 11.64
N VAL A 117 -8.52 -14.53 11.35
CA VAL A 117 -7.09 -14.42 11.74
C VAL A 117 -6.31 -13.51 10.78
N GLU A 118 -6.41 -13.79 9.47
CA GLU A 118 -5.52 -13.18 8.48
C GLU A 118 -6.17 -12.05 7.67
N ARG A 119 -7.49 -11.86 7.79
CA ARG A 119 -8.29 -10.96 6.92
C ARG A 119 -8.11 -11.24 5.43
N LYS A 120 -7.63 -12.43 5.10
CA LYS A 120 -7.38 -12.94 3.77
C LYS A 120 -7.83 -14.39 3.71
N VAL A 121 -8.30 -14.81 2.56
CA VAL A 121 -8.75 -16.19 2.31
C VAL A 121 -8.13 -16.68 1.02
N ASP A 122 -7.56 -17.87 1.04
CA ASP A 122 -7.09 -18.53 -0.17
C ASP A 122 -8.32 -19.03 -0.98
N ASP A 123 -8.25 -18.90 -2.30
CA ASP A 123 -9.34 -19.24 -3.22
C ASP A 123 -10.70 -18.65 -2.81
N ASP A 124 -10.69 -17.37 -2.43
CA ASP A 124 -11.84 -16.64 -1.93
C ASP A 124 -13.00 -16.63 -2.95
N PRO A 125 -14.14 -17.31 -2.66
CA PRO A 125 -15.25 -17.43 -3.59
C PRO A 125 -15.98 -16.11 -3.89
N ARG A 126 -15.70 -15.05 -3.13
CA ARG A 126 -16.25 -13.71 -3.35
C ARG A 126 -15.58 -13.00 -4.53
N ILE A 127 -14.41 -13.48 -4.97
CA ILE A 127 -13.67 -12.87 -6.08
C ILE A 127 -14.34 -13.31 -7.39
N THR A 128 -14.79 -12.32 -8.18
CA THR A 128 -15.41 -12.58 -9.49
C THR A 128 -14.37 -13.00 -10.53
N LYS A 129 -14.77 -13.53 -11.68
CA LYS A 129 -13.85 -13.90 -12.77
C LYS A 129 -13.12 -12.68 -13.33
N VAL A 130 -13.85 -11.57 -13.55
CA VAL A 130 -13.25 -10.27 -13.90
C VAL A 130 -12.32 -9.81 -12.78
N GLY A 131 -12.75 -10.01 -11.52
CA GLY A 131 -11.96 -9.70 -10.34
C GLY A 131 -10.61 -10.43 -10.29
N GLN A 132 -10.58 -11.71 -10.59
CA GLN A 132 -9.34 -12.50 -10.69
C GLN A 132 -8.39 -11.92 -11.76
N PHE A 133 -8.94 -11.59 -12.93
CA PHE A 133 -8.17 -11.00 -14.01
C PHE A 133 -7.55 -9.66 -13.64
N ILE A 134 -8.36 -8.71 -13.12
CA ILE A 134 -7.88 -7.37 -12.78
C ILE A 134 -6.86 -7.37 -11.62
N ARG A 135 -7.01 -8.27 -10.63
CA ARG A 135 -6.01 -8.49 -9.57
C ARG A 135 -4.70 -9.03 -10.12
N LYS A 136 -4.76 -10.03 -11.01
CA LYS A 136 -3.58 -10.61 -11.63
C LYS A 136 -2.76 -9.61 -12.44
N CYS A 137 -3.43 -8.63 -13.06
CA CYS A 137 -2.81 -7.56 -13.85
C CYS A 137 -2.59 -6.26 -13.05
N SER A 138 -3.00 -6.22 -11.76
CA SER A 138 -2.99 -5.03 -10.90
C SER A 138 -3.76 -3.84 -11.49
N ILE A 139 -4.70 -4.08 -12.39
CA ILE A 139 -5.57 -3.06 -12.98
C ILE A 139 -6.53 -2.48 -11.93
N ASP A 140 -6.88 -3.27 -10.91
CA ASP A 140 -7.72 -2.84 -9.79
C ASP A 140 -7.13 -1.65 -9.03
N GLU A 141 -5.82 -1.41 -9.10
CA GLU A 141 -5.14 -0.32 -8.42
C GLU A 141 -5.03 0.97 -9.27
N VAL A 142 -5.41 0.93 -10.56
CA VAL A 142 -5.34 2.11 -11.44
C VAL A 142 -6.10 3.33 -10.90
N PRO A 143 -7.29 3.23 -10.28
CA PRO A 143 -7.96 4.39 -9.70
C PRO A 143 -7.17 5.11 -8.60
N GLN A 144 -6.12 4.50 -8.04
CA GLN A 144 -5.27 5.16 -7.04
C GLN A 144 -4.47 6.34 -7.61
N PHE A 145 -4.27 6.41 -8.93
CA PHE A 145 -3.66 7.59 -9.56
C PHE A 145 -4.48 8.86 -9.31
N LEU A 146 -5.80 8.75 -9.17
CA LEU A 146 -6.65 9.88 -8.73
C LEU A 146 -6.35 10.29 -7.28
N ASN A 147 -5.96 9.35 -6.39
CA ASN A 147 -5.50 9.69 -5.06
C ASN A 147 -4.14 10.42 -5.08
N VAL A 148 -3.27 10.08 -6.04
CA VAL A 148 -2.02 10.81 -6.22
C VAL A 148 -2.29 12.25 -6.69
N LEU A 149 -3.17 12.45 -7.65
CA LEU A 149 -3.56 13.78 -8.12
C LEU A 149 -4.13 14.63 -6.99
N ASN A 150 -4.96 14.05 -6.13
CA ASN A 150 -5.53 14.71 -4.95
C ASN A 150 -4.49 15.02 -3.86
N GLY A 151 -3.31 14.39 -3.90
CA GLY A 151 -2.27 14.54 -2.88
C GLY A 151 -2.39 13.60 -1.68
N ASP A 152 -3.29 12.63 -1.72
CA ASP A 152 -3.41 11.60 -0.68
C ASP A 152 -2.26 10.59 -0.76
N LEU A 153 -1.83 10.27 -1.98
CA LEU A 153 -0.75 9.32 -2.27
C LEU A 153 0.39 9.97 -3.07
N SER A 154 1.48 9.25 -3.15
CA SER A 154 2.58 9.40 -4.11
C SER A 154 2.59 8.18 -5.05
N VAL A 155 3.21 8.27 -6.21
CA VAL A 155 3.45 7.09 -7.06
C VAL A 155 4.35 6.10 -6.33
N ILE A 156 5.41 6.61 -5.68
CA ILE A 156 6.39 5.80 -4.95
C ILE A 156 6.43 6.26 -3.49
N GLY A 157 6.24 5.33 -2.56
CA GLY A 157 6.25 5.60 -1.12
C GLY A 157 6.04 4.33 -0.30
N PRO A 158 6.02 4.43 1.02
CA PRO A 158 5.64 3.29 1.87
C PRO A 158 4.21 2.85 1.56
N ARG A 159 3.94 1.54 1.68
CA ARG A 159 2.59 1.02 1.40
C ARG A 159 1.58 1.60 2.39
N PRO A 160 0.43 2.09 1.91
CA PRO A 160 -0.63 2.56 2.80
C PRO A 160 -1.21 1.39 3.61
N ILE A 161 -1.20 1.53 4.93
CA ILE A 161 -1.63 0.52 5.91
C ILE A 161 -2.94 0.91 6.59
N THR A 162 -3.61 -0.06 7.20
CA THR A 162 -4.77 0.19 8.06
C THR A 162 -4.34 0.80 9.39
N ARG A 163 -5.31 1.35 10.14
CA ARG A 163 -5.02 1.84 11.49
C ARG A 163 -4.62 0.70 12.41
N ASP A 164 -5.28 -0.44 12.30
CA ASP A 164 -4.97 -1.62 13.11
C ASP A 164 -3.55 -2.13 12.83
N GLU A 165 -3.15 -2.24 11.55
CA GLU A 165 -1.77 -2.60 11.16
C GLU A 165 -0.74 -1.61 11.74
N LEU A 166 -1.05 -0.30 11.73
CA LEU A 166 -0.18 0.73 12.28
C LEU A 166 -0.01 0.57 13.80
N GLU A 167 -1.12 0.37 14.53
CA GLU A 167 -1.09 0.27 15.99
C GLU A 167 -0.45 -1.03 16.48
N GLN A 168 -0.65 -2.14 15.75
CA GLN A 168 -0.14 -3.45 16.15
C GLN A 168 1.35 -3.67 15.85
N HIS A 169 1.88 -3.03 14.80
CA HIS A 169 3.19 -3.39 14.26
C HIS A 169 4.25 -2.31 14.31
N PHE A 170 3.91 -1.08 14.72
CA PHE A 170 4.86 0.03 14.76
C PHE A 170 4.89 0.68 16.14
N SER A 171 6.09 0.99 16.64
CA SER A 171 6.26 1.84 17.83
C SER A 171 5.82 3.27 17.55
N ASP A 172 5.66 4.09 18.58
CA ASP A 172 5.22 5.48 18.40
C ASP A 172 6.24 6.31 17.61
N GLU A 173 7.52 6.03 17.78
CA GLU A 173 8.60 6.64 16.99
C GLU A 173 8.51 6.22 15.52
N GLU A 174 8.38 4.93 15.25
CA GLU A 174 8.24 4.38 13.91
C GLU A 174 6.97 4.88 13.20
N LYS A 175 5.85 5.03 13.94
CA LYS A 175 4.62 5.66 13.43
C LYS A 175 4.87 7.09 12.98
N ALA A 176 5.55 7.90 13.82
CA ALA A 176 5.88 9.28 13.49
C ALA A 176 6.74 9.36 12.22
N GLU A 177 7.73 8.49 12.08
CA GLU A 177 8.60 8.40 10.91
C GLU A 177 7.83 7.97 9.66
N LEU A 178 7.10 6.87 9.71
CA LEU A 178 6.32 6.34 8.60
C LEU A 178 5.32 7.37 8.08
N LEU A 179 4.62 8.04 8.99
CA LEU A 179 3.61 9.04 8.68
C LEU A 179 4.18 10.41 8.30
N SER A 180 5.50 10.60 8.35
CA SER A 180 6.15 11.84 7.91
C SER A 180 6.10 12.03 6.38
N VAL A 181 5.86 10.95 5.63
CA VAL A 181 5.84 10.92 4.17
C VAL A 181 4.48 10.49 3.62
N GLN A 182 4.21 10.77 2.35
CA GLN A 182 3.01 10.26 1.70
C GLN A 182 3.18 8.77 1.38
N PRO A 183 2.18 7.93 1.67
CA PRO A 183 2.18 6.55 1.22
C PRO A 183 2.14 6.48 -0.30
N GLY A 184 2.65 5.36 -0.88
CA GLY A 184 2.79 5.17 -2.31
C GLY A 184 1.84 4.12 -2.88
N ILE A 185 1.54 4.24 -4.19
CA ILE A 185 0.92 3.14 -4.95
C ILE A 185 1.88 1.96 -4.97
N THR A 186 3.16 2.23 -5.21
CA THR A 186 4.25 1.26 -5.09
C THR A 186 5.36 1.79 -4.19
N GLY A 187 6.27 0.90 -3.78
CA GLY A 187 7.38 1.26 -2.90
C GLY A 187 8.43 0.16 -2.81
N LEU A 188 9.36 0.32 -1.88
CA LEU A 188 10.48 -0.59 -1.76
C LEU A 188 10.04 -2.02 -1.43
N TRP A 189 9.09 -2.19 -0.52
CA TRP A 189 8.56 -3.51 -0.17
C TRP A 189 7.91 -4.22 -1.36
N GLN A 190 7.08 -3.52 -2.15
CA GLN A 190 6.45 -4.10 -3.34
C GLN A 190 7.46 -4.44 -4.44
N ALA A 191 8.55 -3.66 -4.54
CA ALA A 191 9.58 -3.83 -5.56
C ALA A 191 10.62 -4.91 -5.23
N THR A 192 10.75 -5.31 -3.94
CA THR A 192 11.80 -6.24 -3.50
C THR A 192 11.25 -7.58 -3.04
N ASP A 193 10.57 -7.64 -1.91
CA ASP A 193 10.32 -8.90 -1.21
C ASP A 193 8.88 -9.04 -0.69
N ARG A 194 7.93 -8.75 -1.56
CA ARG A 194 6.51 -8.70 -1.25
C ARG A 194 5.97 -9.98 -0.56
N ASN A 195 6.54 -11.14 -0.87
CA ASN A 195 6.03 -12.43 -0.39
C ASN A 195 6.72 -12.93 0.88
N ALA A 196 8.00 -12.61 1.09
CA ALA A 196 8.78 -13.09 2.23
C ALA A 196 8.79 -12.11 3.41
N ALA A 197 8.64 -10.79 3.14
CA ALA A 197 8.62 -9.78 4.18
C ALA A 197 7.19 -9.58 4.71
N THR A 198 6.88 -10.19 5.84
CA THR A 198 5.61 -10.04 6.57
C THR A 198 5.77 -9.09 7.76
N PHE A 199 4.66 -8.68 8.36
CA PHE A 199 4.68 -7.94 9.62
C PHE A 199 5.16 -8.82 10.78
N GLU A 200 4.79 -10.10 10.80
CA GLU A 200 5.18 -11.05 11.83
C GLU A 200 6.71 -11.24 11.90
N SER A 201 7.38 -11.26 10.74
CA SER A 201 8.84 -11.34 10.67
C SER A 201 9.55 -10.03 11.07
N GLY A 202 8.83 -8.91 11.22
CA GLY A 202 9.39 -7.58 11.42
C GLY A 202 10.14 -7.01 10.21
N LEU A 203 10.27 -7.79 9.13
CA LEU A 203 11.03 -7.38 7.96
C LEU A 203 10.30 -6.32 7.13
N ARG A 204 8.98 -6.40 7.06
CA ARG A 204 8.18 -5.42 6.33
C ARG A 204 8.32 -4.02 6.93
N GLN A 205 8.23 -3.88 8.26
CA GLN A 205 8.42 -2.61 8.95
C GLN A 205 9.78 -2.01 8.65
N LYS A 206 10.84 -2.83 8.74
CA LYS A 206 12.22 -2.41 8.45
C LYS A 206 12.39 -1.91 7.02
N ILE A 207 11.80 -2.58 6.03
CA ILE A 207 11.85 -2.18 4.61
C ILE A 207 11.13 -0.85 4.40
N GLU A 208 9.94 -0.68 4.99
CA GLU A 208 9.16 0.57 4.85
C GLU A 208 9.88 1.75 5.49
N LEU A 209 10.43 1.58 6.70
CA LEU A 209 11.21 2.62 7.39
C LEU A 209 12.55 2.89 6.68
N HIS A 210 13.21 1.85 6.15
CA HIS A 210 14.41 2.04 5.34
C HIS A 210 14.16 2.94 4.13
N TYR A 211 13.02 2.78 3.44
CA TYR A 211 12.64 3.70 2.37
C TYR A 211 12.45 5.13 2.91
N VAL A 212 11.76 5.31 4.03
CA VAL A 212 11.51 6.64 4.61
C VAL A 212 12.81 7.37 4.91
N HIS A 213 13.79 6.67 5.50
CA HIS A 213 15.09 7.25 5.86
C HIS A 213 15.98 7.57 4.65
N ASN A 214 15.96 6.71 3.63
CA ASN A 214 16.90 6.76 2.51
C ASN A 214 16.30 7.24 1.19
N ARG A 215 15.08 7.80 1.21
CA ARG A 215 14.38 8.23 0.00
C ARG A 215 15.15 9.31 -0.75
N CYS A 216 15.36 9.05 -2.01
CA CYS A 216 16.01 9.93 -2.98
C CYS A 216 15.62 9.48 -4.38
N PHE A 217 15.94 10.26 -5.42
CA PHE A 217 15.62 9.89 -6.81
C PHE A 217 16.14 8.52 -7.22
N ARG A 218 17.34 8.14 -6.77
CA ARG A 218 17.92 6.82 -7.06
C ARG A 218 17.09 5.69 -6.43
N MET A 219 16.63 5.87 -5.19
CA MET A 219 15.77 4.90 -4.50
C MET A 219 14.40 4.82 -5.19
N ASP A 220 13.79 5.97 -5.52
CA ASP A 220 12.52 6.01 -6.23
C ASP A 220 12.61 5.31 -7.59
N TRP A 221 13.67 5.57 -8.36
CA TRP A 221 13.90 4.90 -9.64
C TRP A 221 14.05 3.39 -9.49
N LYS A 222 14.76 2.94 -8.45
CA LYS A 222 14.90 1.52 -8.13
C LYS A 222 13.55 0.87 -7.78
N CYS A 223 12.72 1.54 -6.99
CA CYS A 223 11.36 1.07 -6.66
C CYS A 223 10.49 1.02 -7.93
N PHE A 224 10.54 2.06 -8.75
CA PHE A 224 9.77 2.15 -9.99
C PHE A 224 10.09 0.99 -10.95
N THR A 225 11.37 0.83 -11.31
CA THR A 225 11.81 -0.25 -12.21
C THR A 225 11.60 -1.64 -11.61
N GLY A 226 11.85 -1.81 -10.31
CA GLY A 226 11.61 -3.06 -9.59
C GLY A 226 10.16 -3.50 -9.61
N THR A 227 9.22 -2.56 -9.55
CA THR A 227 7.78 -2.85 -9.63
C THR A 227 7.41 -3.44 -11.00
N PHE A 228 7.95 -2.89 -12.10
CA PHE A 228 7.73 -3.49 -13.43
C PHE A 228 8.33 -4.89 -13.51
N GLY A 229 9.52 -5.10 -12.94
CA GLY A 229 10.12 -6.44 -12.84
C GLY A 229 9.25 -7.43 -12.05
N ALA A 230 8.62 -7.00 -10.98
CA ALA A 230 7.72 -7.84 -10.17
C ALA A 230 6.38 -8.11 -10.88
N MET A 231 5.87 -7.16 -11.67
CA MET A 231 4.60 -7.33 -12.42
C MET A 231 4.77 -8.21 -13.67
N PHE A 232 5.86 -8.07 -14.39
CA PHE A 232 6.09 -8.73 -15.71
C PHE A 232 7.16 -9.82 -15.67
N GLY A 233 7.90 -9.97 -14.57
CA GLY A 233 8.96 -10.97 -14.42
C GLY A 233 8.46 -12.40 -14.26
N LYS A 234 9.35 -13.39 -14.45
CA LYS A 234 9.06 -14.82 -14.28
C LYS A 234 8.59 -15.21 -12.86
N LYS A 235 8.95 -14.42 -11.84
CA LYS A 235 8.42 -14.53 -10.47
C LYS A 235 7.24 -13.58 -10.31
N ARG A 236 6.09 -13.92 -10.92
CA ARG A 236 4.84 -13.17 -10.70
C ARG A 236 4.43 -13.29 -9.23
N THR A 237 4.46 -12.17 -8.52
CA THR A 237 4.10 -12.07 -7.10
C THR A 237 2.65 -11.61 -6.89
N GLY A 238 1.81 -11.70 -7.91
CA GLY A 238 0.39 -11.40 -7.80
C GLY A 238 -0.37 -12.62 -7.26
N ARG A 239 -0.74 -12.59 -5.98
CA ARG A 239 -1.86 -13.34 -5.40
C ARG A 239 -2.96 -12.37 -5.06
#